data_4b2993418dae6585c1d5d816b74111f0
#
_entry.id   4b2993418dae6585c1d5d816b74111f0
#
_cell.length_a   1.000
_cell.length_b   1.000
_cell.length_c   1.000
_cell.angle_alpha   90.00
_cell.angle_beta   90.00
_cell.angle_gamma   90.00
#
_symmetry.space_group_name_H-M   'P 1'
#
loop_
_entity.id
_entity.type
_entity.pdbx_description
1 polymer ?
#
loop_
_entity_poly.entity_id
_entity_poly.type
_entity_poly.pdbx_seq_one_letter_code
_entity_poly.pdbx_strand_id
1 'polypeptide(L)'
;MAADTSVVAKVELPPLQPLSVRSKLAGTPATGPKFPATIRNSAGQEVVVADPRAIRAVVALMDVHAVVGGAACHWGGPAAFAEVSAATHAILFSAKGRPWHEAYNFLNDAGHAENGIYAI
;
A
#
# COMPACT_ATOMS: atom_id res chain seq x y z
N MET A 1 -11.62 -50.26 1.83
CA MET A 1 -12.41 -49.17 2.44
C MET A 1 -11.83 -47.87 1.91
N ALA A 2 -12.48 -47.27 0.92
CA ALA A 2 -12.09 -45.95 0.40
C ALA A 2 -12.75 -44.88 1.27
N ALA A 3 -11.97 -43.94 1.79
CA ALA A 3 -12.50 -42.82 2.55
C ALA A 3 -13.26 -41.88 1.60
N ASP A 4 -14.52 -41.62 1.91
CA ASP A 4 -15.37 -40.65 1.22
C ASP A 4 -14.85 -39.22 1.53
N THR A 5 -14.26 -38.57 0.52
CA THR A 5 -13.71 -37.21 0.61
C THR A 5 -14.65 -36.13 0.07
N SER A 6 -15.94 -36.38 0.03
CA SER A 6 -16.91 -35.50 -0.63
C SER A 6 -17.83 -34.75 0.33
N VAL A 7 -17.32 -33.91 1.21
CA VAL A 7 -18.12 -32.78 1.74
C VAL A 7 -17.20 -31.60 2.06
N VAL A 8 -16.67 -30.95 1.06
CA VAL A 8 -16.30 -29.56 1.22
C VAL A 8 -17.57 -28.74 0.99
N ALA A 9 -18.20 -28.30 2.06
CA ALA A 9 -19.34 -27.40 1.96
C ALA A 9 -18.88 -26.16 1.18
N LYS A 10 -19.55 -25.90 0.06
CA LYS A 10 -19.32 -24.71 -0.76
C LYS A 10 -19.80 -23.52 0.07
N VAL A 11 -18.87 -22.82 0.71
CA VAL A 11 -19.19 -21.57 1.42
C VAL A 11 -19.47 -20.53 0.35
N GLU A 12 -20.74 -20.21 0.16
CA GLU A 12 -21.12 -19.02 -0.64
C GLU A 12 -20.79 -17.78 0.18
N LEU A 13 -19.72 -17.11 -0.22
CA LEU A 13 -19.41 -15.80 0.34
C LEU A 13 -20.45 -14.78 -0.14
N PRO A 14 -20.96 -13.91 0.74
CA PRO A 14 -21.83 -12.82 0.29
C PRO A 14 -21.08 -11.93 -0.72
N PRO A 15 -21.80 -11.34 -1.69
CA PRO A 15 -21.18 -10.45 -2.65
C PRO A 15 -20.39 -9.36 -1.93
N LEU A 16 -19.12 -9.20 -2.30
CA LEU A 16 -18.24 -8.16 -1.76
C LEU A 16 -18.90 -6.79 -1.98
N GLN A 17 -19.35 -6.17 -0.92
CA GLN A 17 -19.81 -4.79 -0.99
C GLN A 17 -18.58 -3.87 -0.89
N PRO A 18 -18.49 -2.83 -1.73
CA PRO A 18 -17.42 -1.86 -1.60
C PRO A 18 -17.48 -1.23 -0.20
N LEU A 19 -16.34 -1.28 0.50
CA LEU A 19 -16.18 -0.59 1.79
C LEU A 19 -16.25 0.92 1.54
N SER A 20 -17.42 1.50 1.68
CA SER A 20 -17.63 2.96 1.61
C SER A 20 -17.49 3.62 2.97
N VAL A 21 -16.54 3.20 3.80
CA VAL A 21 -16.29 3.86 5.08
C VAL A 21 -15.33 5.03 4.85
N ARG A 22 -15.86 6.16 4.44
CA ARG A 22 -15.14 7.43 4.55
C ARG A 22 -15.34 7.95 5.98
N SER A 23 -14.33 7.75 6.82
CA SER A 23 -14.26 8.45 8.10
C SER A 23 -14.25 9.96 7.83
N LYS A 24 -15.00 10.75 8.62
CA LYS A 24 -14.89 12.21 8.60
C LYS A 24 -13.49 12.73 8.96
N LEU A 25 -12.67 11.86 9.57
CA LEU A 25 -11.27 12.13 9.92
C LEU A 25 -10.29 11.75 8.80
N ALA A 26 -10.74 11.04 7.76
CA ALA A 26 -9.90 10.73 6.62
C ALA A 26 -9.65 12.01 5.82
N GLY A 27 -8.40 12.36 5.63
CA GLY A 27 -7.99 13.44 4.74
C GLY A 27 -8.33 13.12 3.27
N THR A 28 -8.06 14.06 2.40
CA THR A 28 -8.16 13.83 0.94
C THR A 28 -7.12 12.79 0.55
N PRO A 29 -7.49 11.72 -0.17
CA PRO A 29 -6.53 10.75 -0.67
C PRO A 29 -5.44 11.41 -1.50
N ALA A 30 -4.20 10.97 -1.33
CA ALA A 30 -3.08 11.45 -2.14
C ALA A 30 -3.33 11.14 -3.63
N THR A 31 -2.91 12.04 -4.49
CA THR A 31 -3.04 11.90 -5.96
C THR A 31 -1.70 11.60 -6.63
N GLY A 32 -0.63 11.56 -5.87
CA GLY A 32 0.73 11.28 -6.30
C GLY A 32 1.68 11.17 -5.11
N PRO A 33 2.93 10.75 -5.35
CA PRO A 33 3.92 10.59 -4.30
C PRO A 33 4.40 11.93 -3.74
N LYS A 34 4.69 11.98 -2.43
CA LYS A 34 5.28 13.17 -1.78
C LYS A 34 6.70 13.46 -2.28
N PHE A 35 7.47 12.42 -2.54
CA PHE A 35 8.85 12.51 -3.03
C PHE A 35 8.95 11.73 -4.34
N PRO A 36 8.71 12.38 -5.49
CA PRO A 36 8.73 11.72 -6.78
C PRO A 36 10.15 11.45 -7.28
N ALA A 37 10.31 10.34 -7.98
CA ALA A 37 11.47 10.04 -8.82
C ALA A 37 10.98 9.65 -10.22
N THR A 38 11.78 9.93 -11.23
CA THR A 38 11.50 9.51 -12.60
C THR A 38 12.36 8.31 -12.94
N ILE A 39 11.73 7.26 -13.42
CA ILE A 39 12.38 6.05 -13.91
C ILE A 39 12.00 5.79 -15.36
N ARG A 40 12.77 4.97 -16.07
CA ARG A 40 12.39 4.43 -17.37
C ARG A 40 11.88 3.01 -17.24
N ASN A 41 10.70 2.75 -17.79
CA ASN A 41 10.15 1.41 -17.86
C ASN A 41 10.83 0.59 -18.98
N SER A 42 10.46 -0.69 -19.11
CA SER A 42 11.00 -1.59 -20.12
C SER A 42 10.70 -1.15 -21.58
N ALA A 43 9.70 -0.30 -21.78
CA ALA A 43 9.37 0.30 -23.07
C ALA A 43 10.13 1.61 -23.33
N GLY A 44 11.04 2.01 -22.44
CA GLY A 44 11.82 3.25 -22.56
C GLY A 44 11.05 4.53 -22.19
N GLN A 45 9.82 4.42 -21.71
CA GLN A 45 8.99 5.56 -21.31
C GLN A 45 9.36 6.03 -19.90
N GLU A 46 9.32 7.34 -19.70
CA GLU A 46 9.48 7.92 -18.38
C GLU A 46 8.21 7.74 -17.55
N VAL A 47 8.39 7.25 -16.32
CA VAL A 47 7.31 7.01 -15.35
C VAL A 47 7.70 7.67 -14.04
N VAL A 48 6.76 8.41 -13.45
CA VAL A 48 6.92 8.99 -12.13
C VAL A 48 6.51 7.95 -11.07
N VAL A 49 7.39 7.71 -10.11
CA VAL A 49 7.19 6.80 -8.98
C VAL A 49 7.55 7.52 -7.68
N ALA A 50 7.15 6.99 -6.54
CA ALA A 50 7.74 7.42 -5.28
C ALA A 50 9.22 7.00 -5.22
N ASP A 51 10.10 7.87 -4.71
CA ASP A 51 11.52 7.51 -4.51
C ASP A 51 11.65 6.50 -3.35
N PRO A 52 12.09 5.27 -3.59
CA PRO A 52 12.24 4.27 -2.52
C PRO A 52 13.24 4.68 -1.43
N ARG A 53 14.22 5.53 -1.76
CA ARG A 53 15.18 6.07 -0.78
C ARG A 53 14.49 7.05 0.14
N ALA A 54 13.61 7.88 -0.39
CA ALA A 54 12.79 8.80 0.40
C ALA A 54 11.80 8.04 1.29
N ILE A 55 11.16 6.98 0.77
CA ILE A 55 10.30 6.11 1.59
C ILE A 55 11.08 5.57 2.79
N ARG A 56 12.28 5.01 2.59
CA ARG A 56 13.11 4.50 3.69
C ARG A 56 13.51 5.59 4.68
N ALA A 57 13.87 6.77 4.19
CA ALA A 57 14.25 7.88 5.05
C ALA A 57 13.08 8.36 5.93
N VAL A 58 11.88 8.48 5.34
CA VAL A 58 10.68 8.87 6.10
C VAL A 58 10.30 7.80 7.11
N VAL A 59 10.34 6.51 6.73
CA VAL A 59 10.10 5.41 7.67
C VAL A 59 11.10 5.45 8.82
N ALA A 60 12.39 5.68 8.56
CA ALA A 60 13.40 5.80 9.61
C ALA A 60 13.10 6.93 10.57
N LEU A 61 12.70 8.09 10.06
CA LEU A 61 12.30 9.24 10.89
C LEU A 61 11.07 8.95 11.74
N MET A 62 10.07 8.27 11.17
CA MET A 62 8.88 7.86 11.91
C MET A 62 9.24 6.88 13.03
N ASP A 63 10.11 5.91 12.75
CA ASP A 63 10.57 4.92 13.73
C ASP A 63 11.37 5.57 14.85
N VAL A 64 12.30 6.47 14.54
CA VAL A 64 13.04 7.23 15.56
C VAL A 64 12.08 8.04 16.42
N HIS A 65 11.10 8.70 15.82
CA HIS A 65 10.10 9.48 16.55
C HIS A 65 9.25 8.58 17.48
N ALA A 66 8.83 7.43 16.99
CA ALA A 66 8.07 6.45 17.78
C ALA A 66 8.88 5.96 18.99
N VAL A 67 10.15 5.58 18.80
CA VAL A 67 11.03 5.10 19.87
C VAL A 67 11.29 6.20 20.92
N VAL A 68 11.53 7.42 20.49
CA VAL A 68 11.70 8.57 21.41
C VAL A 68 10.42 8.80 22.21
N GLY A 69 9.26 8.56 21.62
CA GLY A 69 7.96 8.62 22.29
C GLY A 69 7.62 7.38 23.15
N GLY A 70 8.52 6.40 23.27
CA GLY A 70 8.33 5.17 24.04
C GLY A 70 7.49 4.09 23.33
N ALA A 71 7.29 4.20 22.04
CA ALA A 71 6.58 3.21 21.23
C ALA A 71 7.54 2.22 20.54
N ALA A 72 7.07 1.01 20.30
CA ALA A 72 7.74 0.06 19.43
C ALA A 72 7.41 0.37 17.96
N CYS A 73 8.35 0.10 17.07
CA CYS A 73 8.17 0.27 15.63
C CYS A 73 8.89 -0.82 14.84
N HIS A 74 8.58 -0.93 13.55
CA HIS A 74 9.13 -1.93 12.66
C HIS A 74 9.78 -1.27 11.44
N TRP A 75 11.10 -1.35 11.37
CA TRP A 75 11.90 -0.85 10.25
C TRP A 75 11.96 -1.82 9.06
N GLY A 76 12.20 -3.11 9.35
CA GLY A 76 12.61 -4.09 8.34
C GLY A 76 11.60 -4.29 7.22
N GLY A 77 10.33 -4.49 7.56
CA GLY A 77 9.25 -4.68 6.59
C GLY A 77 9.11 -3.49 5.65
N PRO A 78 8.78 -2.29 6.16
CA PRO A 78 8.61 -1.09 5.35
C PRO A 78 9.82 -0.73 4.50
N ALA A 79 11.03 -0.91 5.03
CA ALA A 79 12.26 -0.63 4.29
C ALA A 79 12.51 -1.62 3.15
N ALA A 80 12.23 -2.92 3.38
CA ALA A 80 12.38 -3.96 2.36
C ALA A 80 11.35 -3.84 1.23
N PHE A 81 10.14 -3.35 1.54
CA PHE A 81 9.06 -3.20 0.57
C PHE A 81 9.04 -1.84 -0.13
N ALA A 82 10.00 -0.97 0.08
CA ALA A 82 9.96 0.39 -0.46
C ALA A 82 9.83 0.44 -1.99
N GLU A 83 10.54 -0.42 -2.72
CA GLU A 83 10.44 -0.52 -4.18
C GLU A 83 9.09 -1.07 -4.63
N VAL A 84 8.60 -2.10 -3.96
CA VAL A 84 7.30 -2.70 -4.27
C VAL A 84 6.18 -1.70 -4.00
N SER A 85 6.24 -0.98 -2.88
CA SER A 85 5.30 0.08 -2.53
C SER A 85 5.32 1.21 -3.56
N ALA A 86 6.51 1.66 -3.98
CA ALA A 86 6.67 2.68 -5.00
C ALA A 86 6.04 2.27 -6.34
N ALA A 87 6.29 1.03 -6.78
CA ALA A 87 5.73 0.50 -8.02
C ALA A 87 4.20 0.32 -7.95
N THR A 88 3.69 -0.22 -6.84
CA THR A 88 2.25 -0.40 -6.62
C THR A 88 1.53 0.94 -6.65
N HIS A 89 2.02 1.95 -5.93
CA HIS A 89 1.40 3.27 -5.91
C HIS A 89 1.52 4.00 -7.25
N ALA A 90 2.58 3.78 -8.02
CA ALA A 90 2.66 4.30 -9.37
C ALA A 90 1.52 3.77 -10.27
N ILE A 91 1.15 2.50 -10.11
CA ILE A 91 0.01 1.91 -10.80
C ILE A 91 -1.31 2.54 -10.32
N LEU A 92 -1.49 2.68 -9.01
CA LEU A 92 -2.69 3.30 -8.43
C LEU A 92 -2.86 4.73 -8.92
N PHE A 93 -1.80 5.55 -8.82
CA PHE A 93 -1.84 6.95 -9.24
C PHE A 93 -1.97 7.14 -10.76
N SER A 94 -1.69 6.10 -11.56
CA SER A 94 -1.90 6.14 -13.01
C SER A 94 -3.35 5.92 -13.45
N ALA A 95 -4.29 5.74 -12.53
CA ALA A 95 -5.70 5.57 -12.84
C ALA A 95 -6.23 6.70 -13.72
N LYS A 96 -6.95 6.33 -14.79
CA LYS A 96 -7.53 7.29 -15.74
C LYS A 96 -9.04 7.36 -15.59
N GLY A 97 -9.56 8.56 -15.79
CA GLY A 97 -11.00 8.81 -15.86
C GLY A 97 -11.73 8.90 -14.52
N ARG A 98 -11.10 8.49 -13.42
CA ARG A 98 -11.61 8.64 -12.04
C ARG A 98 -10.47 8.60 -11.03
N PRO A 99 -10.68 9.11 -9.79
CA PRO A 99 -9.68 9.03 -8.74
C PRO A 99 -9.26 7.57 -8.48
N TRP A 100 -7.99 7.33 -8.16
CA TRP A 100 -7.46 5.97 -7.98
C TRP A 100 -8.22 5.17 -6.89
N HIS A 101 -8.61 5.84 -5.80
CA HIS A 101 -9.36 5.21 -4.70
C HIS A 101 -10.82 4.85 -5.04
N GLU A 102 -11.30 5.26 -6.20
CA GLU A 102 -12.56 4.82 -6.79
C GLU A 102 -12.35 3.73 -7.85
N ALA A 103 -11.13 3.66 -8.40
CA ALA A 103 -10.74 2.70 -9.42
C ALA A 103 -10.20 1.40 -8.85
N TYR A 104 -9.54 1.46 -7.68
CA TYR A 104 -8.85 0.34 -7.05
C TYR A 104 -9.20 0.22 -5.57
N ASN A 105 -9.22 -1.01 -5.08
CA ASN A 105 -9.19 -1.29 -3.64
C ASN A 105 -7.75 -1.63 -3.26
N PHE A 106 -7.19 -0.88 -2.33
CA PHE A 106 -5.89 -1.15 -1.75
C PHE A 106 -6.06 -1.65 -0.33
N LEU A 107 -5.50 -2.82 -0.04
CA LEU A 107 -5.51 -3.43 1.29
C LEU A 107 -4.08 -3.74 1.70
N ASN A 108 -3.67 -3.23 2.85
CA ASN A 108 -2.44 -3.63 3.52
C ASN A 108 -2.78 -4.54 4.70
N ASP A 109 -2.45 -5.82 4.58
CA ASP A 109 -2.72 -6.83 5.62
C ASP A 109 -1.65 -6.80 6.72
N ALA A 110 -0.44 -6.36 6.41
CA ALA A 110 0.66 -6.28 7.36
C ALA A 110 0.62 -4.96 8.13
N GLY A 111 -0.12 -4.91 9.25
CA GLY A 111 -0.29 -3.69 10.06
C GLY A 111 1.04 -3.06 10.51
N HIS A 112 2.06 -3.87 10.84
CA HIS A 112 3.39 -3.38 11.21
C HIS A 112 4.21 -2.78 10.03
N ALA A 113 3.68 -2.80 8.81
CA ALA A 113 4.30 -2.17 7.64
C ALA A 113 3.61 -0.87 7.21
N GLU A 114 2.65 -0.37 7.98
CA GLU A 114 1.84 0.80 7.63
C GLU A 114 2.64 2.09 7.46
N ASN A 115 3.71 2.28 8.25
CA ASN A 115 4.55 3.47 8.11
C ASN A 115 5.17 3.59 6.69
N GLY A 116 5.42 2.47 6.00
CA GLY A 116 5.81 2.48 4.59
C GLY A 116 4.72 3.01 3.65
N ILE A 117 3.45 2.80 3.99
CA ILE A 117 2.32 3.36 3.24
C ILE A 117 2.19 4.87 3.49
N TYR A 118 2.37 5.31 4.73
CA TYR A 118 2.30 6.74 5.08
C TYR A 118 3.47 7.54 4.51
N ALA A 119 4.58 6.88 4.16
CA ALA A 119 5.77 7.51 3.60
C ALA A 119 5.66 7.84 2.10
N ILE A 120 4.67 7.32 1.41
CA ILE A 120 4.42 7.58 -0.01
C ILE A 120 3.62 8.85 -0.18
#